data_4ac350aa127baae6f5741a9a983e0c9d
#
_entry.id   4ac350aa127baae6f5741a9a983e0c9d
#
_cell.length_a   1.000
_cell.length_b   1.000
_cell.length_c   1.000
_cell.angle_alpha   90.00
_cell.angle_beta   90.00
_cell.angle_gamma   90.00
#
_symmetry.space_group_name_H-M   'P 1'
#
loop_
_entity.id
_entity.type
_entity.pdbx_description
1 polymer ?
#
loop_
_entity_poly.entity_id
_entity_poly.type
_entity_poly.pdbx_seq_one_letter_code
_entity_poly.pdbx_strand_id
1 'polypeptide(L)'
;MAKKWICTVCGYVHEGDTPPEKCPQCKQPAEKFKELKEDAEVNYASEHVIGVAKGVDPEILAGLRAHFEGECSEVGMYLAMARQADREGYPEIAEAFKRYAFEEADHASRFAELLGEVVWDTKTNLEKRMAAEAGACEDKTRIAKLAKAQGLDAIHDTVHEMARDEARHGQGFTGLYNRFFKK
;
A
#
# COMPACT_ATOMS: atom_id res chain seq x y z
N MET A 1 25.11 7.56 -40.10
CA MET A 1 23.81 7.05 -39.69
C MET A 1 23.22 8.05 -38.71
N ALA A 2 21.95 8.42 -38.85
CA ALA A 2 21.32 9.33 -37.90
C ALA A 2 21.33 8.71 -36.50
N LYS A 3 21.66 9.52 -35.50
CA LYS A 3 21.64 9.10 -34.10
C LYS A 3 20.21 9.02 -33.59
N LYS A 4 19.97 8.16 -32.60
CA LYS A 4 18.70 8.09 -31.87
C LYS A 4 18.85 8.70 -30.49
N TRP A 5 17.88 9.52 -30.08
CA TRP A 5 17.87 10.22 -28.80
C TRP A 5 16.59 9.88 -28.06
N ILE A 6 16.70 9.35 -26.85
CA ILE A 6 15.54 9.04 -26.01
C ILE A 6 15.32 10.10 -24.93
N CYS A 7 14.08 10.60 -24.84
CA CYS A 7 13.67 11.46 -23.73
C CYS A 7 13.57 10.64 -22.44
N THR A 8 14.39 10.98 -21.44
CA THR A 8 14.44 10.25 -20.16
C THR A 8 13.19 10.44 -19.28
N VAL A 9 12.27 11.34 -19.69
CA VAL A 9 11.04 11.63 -18.95
C VAL A 9 9.84 10.86 -19.49
N CYS A 10 9.68 10.77 -20.82
CA CYS A 10 8.49 10.17 -21.43
C CYS A 10 8.80 9.01 -22.40
N GLY A 11 10.07 8.69 -22.63
CA GLY A 11 10.47 7.61 -23.54
C GLY A 11 10.36 7.94 -25.03
N TYR A 12 10.00 9.18 -25.42
CA TYR A 12 9.95 9.58 -26.83
C TYR A 12 11.32 9.44 -27.49
N VAL A 13 11.39 8.79 -28.65
CA VAL A 13 12.63 8.64 -29.42
C VAL A 13 12.63 9.60 -30.61
N HIS A 14 13.71 10.36 -30.72
CA HIS A 14 13.99 11.27 -31.82
C HIS A 14 15.16 10.72 -32.66
N GLU A 15 15.02 10.78 -33.98
CA GLU A 15 16.11 10.45 -34.92
C GLU A 15 16.68 11.74 -35.51
N GLY A 16 17.98 11.95 -35.35
CA GLY A 16 18.68 13.13 -35.83
C GLY A 16 20.11 13.21 -35.30
N ASP A 17 20.89 14.11 -35.82
CA ASP A 17 22.31 14.31 -35.39
C ASP A 17 22.42 14.88 -33.97
N THR A 18 21.37 15.60 -33.54
CA THR A 18 21.26 16.21 -32.19
C THR A 18 19.87 15.98 -31.63
N PRO A 19 19.70 16.01 -30.29
CA PRO A 19 18.37 15.98 -29.70
C PRO A 19 17.56 17.22 -30.09
N PRO A 20 16.22 17.14 -30.13
CA PRO A 20 15.38 18.30 -30.39
C PRO A 20 15.46 19.30 -29.23
N GLU A 21 15.33 20.60 -29.48
CA GLU A 21 15.34 21.63 -28.42
C GLU A 21 14.31 21.38 -27.33
N LYS A 22 13.17 20.83 -27.69
CA LYS A 22 12.10 20.42 -26.78
C LYS A 22 11.47 19.10 -27.23
N CYS A 23 11.19 18.24 -26.29
CA CYS A 23 10.46 17.01 -26.56
C CYS A 23 9.08 17.30 -27.15
N PRO A 24 8.73 16.76 -28.34
CA PRO A 24 7.42 16.99 -28.96
C PRO A 24 6.26 16.49 -28.08
N GLN A 25 6.50 15.45 -27.30
CA GLN A 25 5.49 14.79 -26.48
C GLN A 25 5.29 15.46 -25.12
N CYS A 26 6.37 15.60 -24.30
CA CYS A 26 6.27 16.09 -22.93
C CYS A 26 6.85 17.51 -22.70
N LYS A 27 7.30 18.18 -23.76
CA LYS A 27 7.82 19.55 -23.76
C LYS A 27 9.10 19.77 -22.94
N GLN A 28 9.72 18.71 -22.43
CA GLN A 28 10.98 18.79 -21.70
C GLN A 28 12.11 19.23 -22.60
N PRO A 29 13.11 19.97 -22.06
CA PRO A 29 14.22 20.52 -22.84
C PRO A 29 15.20 19.45 -23.32
N ALA A 30 16.10 19.83 -24.25
CA ALA A 30 17.08 18.94 -24.88
C ALA A 30 17.98 18.18 -23.87
N GLU A 31 18.29 18.77 -22.71
CA GLU A 31 19.12 18.16 -21.66
C GLU A 31 18.49 16.89 -21.05
N LYS A 32 17.20 16.66 -21.29
CA LYS A 32 16.49 15.44 -20.88
C LYS A 32 16.58 14.33 -21.91
N PHE A 33 17.33 14.52 -23.01
CA PHE A 33 17.58 13.45 -23.96
C PHE A 33 18.95 12.81 -23.73
N LYS A 34 19.01 11.51 -23.94
CA LYS A 34 20.26 10.72 -23.97
C LYS A 34 20.39 10.06 -25.33
N GLU A 35 21.61 9.95 -25.83
CA GLU A 35 21.90 9.20 -27.05
C GLU A 35 21.60 7.71 -26.83
N LEU A 36 20.74 7.14 -27.67
CA LEU A 36 20.41 5.71 -27.68
C LEU A 36 21.46 5.01 -28.54
N LYS A 37 22.41 4.32 -27.92
CA LYS A 37 23.39 3.49 -28.64
C LYS A 37 22.69 2.20 -29.06
N GLU A 38 22.94 1.73 -30.30
CA GLU A 38 22.28 0.55 -30.88
C GLU A 38 22.46 -0.73 -30.05
N ASP A 39 23.53 -0.81 -29.25
CA ASP A 39 23.82 -1.95 -28.37
C ASP A 39 23.45 -1.69 -26.90
N ALA A 40 22.82 -0.56 -26.57
CA ALA A 40 22.35 -0.33 -25.21
C ALA A 40 21.08 -1.17 -24.99
N GLU A 41 21.13 -2.15 -24.11
CA GLU A 41 19.93 -2.75 -23.54
C GLU A 41 19.03 -1.60 -23.05
N VAL A 42 17.90 -1.39 -23.73
CA VAL A 42 16.95 -0.36 -23.35
C VAL A 42 16.22 -0.85 -22.10
N ASN A 43 16.77 -0.50 -20.96
CA ASN A 43 16.12 -0.76 -19.69
C ASN A 43 15.01 0.28 -19.48
N TYR A 44 13.79 -0.05 -19.91
CA TYR A 44 12.62 0.85 -19.80
C TYR A 44 12.04 0.92 -18.39
N ALA A 45 12.38 -0.02 -17.54
CA ALA A 45 11.86 -0.09 -16.19
C ALA A 45 12.98 -0.37 -15.19
N SER A 46 12.97 0.34 -14.09
CA SER A 46 13.69 -0.10 -12.89
C SER A 46 13.03 -1.37 -12.36
N GLU A 47 13.80 -2.24 -11.73
CA GLU A 47 13.29 -3.42 -11.09
C GLU A 47 12.33 -3.02 -9.96
N HIS A 48 11.08 -3.51 -10.03
CA HIS A 48 10.07 -3.29 -9.01
C HIS A 48 10.03 -4.49 -8.07
N VAL A 49 10.83 -4.42 -7.01
CA VAL A 49 10.92 -5.48 -5.99
C VAL A 49 10.45 -4.95 -4.64
N ILE A 50 9.97 -5.86 -3.79
CA ILE A 50 9.60 -5.52 -2.41
C ILE A 50 10.84 -4.97 -1.69
N GLY A 51 10.68 -3.80 -1.07
CA GLY A 51 11.75 -3.12 -0.34
C GLY A 51 12.74 -2.37 -1.24
N VAL A 52 12.33 -1.97 -2.44
CA VAL A 52 13.17 -1.15 -3.35
C VAL A 52 13.60 0.17 -2.72
N ALA A 53 12.88 0.66 -1.72
CA ALA A 53 13.21 1.88 -0.97
C ALA A 53 14.32 1.68 0.09
N LYS A 54 14.88 0.49 0.23
CA LYS A 54 16.01 0.28 1.17
C LYS A 54 17.24 1.05 0.72
N GLY A 55 17.75 1.90 1.61
CA GLY A 55 18.96 2.68 1.34
C GLY A 55 18.78 3.93 0.50
N VAL A 56 17.54 4.34 0.19
CA VAL A 56 17.26 5.64 -0.43
C VAL A 56 17.46 6.78 0.57
N ASP A 57 17.39 8.01 0.06
CA ASP A 57 17.47 9.22 0.88
C ASP A 57 16.50 9.15 2.09
N PRO A 58 16.97 9.52 3.30
CA PRO A 58 16.16 9.46 4.51
C PRO A 58 14.86 10.28 4.45
N GLU A 59 14.84 11.39 3.72
CA GLU A 59 13.64 12.23 3.55
C GLU A 59 12.61 11.49 2.69
N ILE A 60 13.03 10.81 1.62
CA ILE A 60 12.16 9.97 0.80
C ILE A 60 11.59 8.84 1.66
N LEU A 61 12.43 8.13 2.42
CA LEU A 61 12.01 7.02 3.26
C LEU A 61 11.00 7.45 4.33
N ALA A 62 11.25 8.61 4.97
CA ALA A 62 10.31 9.18 5.95
C ALA A 62 8.97 9.55 5.30
N GLY A 63 8.99 10.14 4.10
CA GLY A 63 7.78 10.46 3.34
C GLY A 63 6.97 9.20 3.00
N LEU A 64 7.62 8.13 2.51
CA LEU A 64 6.94 6.88 2.19
C LEU A 64 6.26 6.24 3.42
N ARG A 65 6.93 6.27 4.60
CA ARG A 65 6.33 5.77 5.85
C ARG A 65 5.14 6.61 6.30
N ALA A 66 5.26 7.94 6.26
CA ALA A 66 4.17 8.85 6.63
C ALA A 66 2.95 8.65 5.73
N HIS A 67 3.15 8.49 4.43
CA HIS A 67 2.05 8.18 3.50
C HIS A 67 1.45 6.81 3.77
N PHE A 68 2.26 5.77 3.99
CA PHE A 68 1.75 4.44 4.36
C PHE A 68 0.81 4.49 5.57
N GLU A 69 1.22 5.20 6.65
CA GLU A 69 0.39 5.37 7.85
C GLU A 69 -0.87 6.19 7.57
N GLY A 70 -0.75 7.26 6.77
CA GLY A 70 -1.86 8.10 6.35
C GLY A 70 -2.93 7.31 5.60
N GLU A 71 -2.55 6.63 4.54
CA GLU A 71 -3.44 5.81 3.71
C GLU A 71 -4.14 4.70 4.53
N CYS A 72 -3.39 4.00 5.40
CA CYS A 72 -3.99 3.01 6.31
C CYS A 72 -5.07 3.63 7.21
N SER A 73 -4.87 4.86 7.70
CA SER A 73 -5.82 5.58 8.54
C SER A 73 -7.05 6.01 7.74
N GLU A 74 -6.85 6.49 6.51
CA GLU A 74 -7.92 6.97 5.63
C GLU A 74 -8.89 5.86 5.24
N VAL A 75 -8.44 4.62 5.05
CA VAL A 75 -9.32 3.45 4.85
C VAL A 75 -10.38 3.37 5.96
N GLY A 76 -9.93 3.41 7.22
CA GLY A 76 -10.85 3.33 8.37
C GLY A 76 -11.76 4.53 8.49
N MET A 77 -11.21 5.74 8.29
CA MET A 77 -11.96 7.00 8.35
C MET A 77 -13.04 7.05 7.27
N TYR A 78 -12.73 6.76 6.01
CA TYR A 78 -13.69 6.82 4.90
C TYR A 78 -14.81 5.79 5.06
N LEU A 79 -14.51 4.57 5.52
CA LEU A 79 -15.55 3.59 5.84
C LEU A 79 -16.46 4.05 6.99
N ALA A 80 -15.92 4.75 7.98
CA ALA A 80 -16.73 5.34 9.05
C ALA A 80 -17.59 6.50 8.56
N MET A 81 -17.02 7.38 7.71
CA MET A 81 -17.74 8.49 7.07
C MET A 81 -18.84 7.99 6.13
N ALA A 82 -18.60 6.89 5.41
CA ALA A 82 -19.62 6.24 4.60
C ALA A 82 -20.84 5.80 5.42
N ARG A 83 -20.60 5.15 6.57
CA ARG A 83 -21.69 4.78 7.48
C ARG A 83 -22.43 5.98 8.04
N GLN A 84 -21.75 7.09 8.27
CA GLN A 84 -22.39 8.34 8.72
C GLN A 84 -23.24 8.95 7.61
N ALA A 85 -22.74 9.02 6.39
CA ALA A 85 -23.51 9.50 5.24
C ALA A 85 -24.77 8.65 4.98
N ASP A 86 -24.68 7.33 5.11
CA ASP A 86 -25.86 6.44 5.01
C ASP A 86 -26.92 6.76 6.09
N ARG A 87 -26.49 6.99 7.36
CA ARG A 87 -27.41 7.36 8.46
C ARG A 87 -28.11 8.70 8.22
N GLU A 88 -27.43 9.63 7.58
CA GLU A 88 -27.92 10.96 7.25
C GLU A 88 -28.77 11.00 5.96
N GLY A 89 -28.86 9.88 5.22
CA GLY A 89 -29.65 9.77 4.00
C GLY A 89 -28.94 10.24 2.73
N TYR A 90 -27.59 10.18 2.70
CA TYR A 90 -26.76 10.53 1.55
C TYR A 90 -26.08 9.30 0.93
N PRO A 91 -26.83 8.37 0.31
CA PRO A 91 -26.26 7.11 -0.17
C PRO A 91 -25.20 7.29 -1.26
N GLU A 92 -25.32 8.29 -2.12
CA GLU A 92 -24.33 8.57 -3.17
C GLU A 92 -22.98 9.02 -2.56
N ILE A 93 -23.02 9.80 -1.47
CA ILE A 93 -21.81 10.20 -0.72
C ILE A 93 -21.21 8.98 -0.02
N ALA A 94 -22.04 8.14 0.58
CA ALA A 94 -21.60 6.92 1.22
C ALA A 94 -20.88 5.98 0.24
N GLU A 95 -21.42 5.79 -0.96
CA GLU A 95 -20.78 4.99 -2.00
C GLU A 95 -19.46 5.60 -2.50
N ALA A 96 -19.36 6.93 -2.60
CA ALA A 96 -18.11 7.59 -2.93
C ALA A 96 -17.03 7.32 -1.87
N PHE A 97 -17.34 7.46 -0.58
CA PHE A 97 -16.41 7.16 0.51
C PHE A 97 -15.98 5.70 0.53
N LYS A 98 -16.90 4.74 0.31
CA LYS A 98 -16.56 3.30 0.23
C LYS A 98 -15.56 3.05 -0.90
N ARG A 99 -15.82 3.62 -2.09
CA ARG A 99 -14.93 3.46 -3.23
C ARG A 99 -13.53 4.02 -2.95
N TYR A 100 -13.44 5.25 -2.43
CA TYR A 100 -12.15 5.86 -2.10
C TYR A 100 -11.41 5.08 -1.01
N ALA A 101 -12.10 4.55 0.01
CA ALA A 101 -11.46 3.69 0.99
C ALA A 101 -10.72 2.48 0.38
N PHE A 102 -11.25 1.90 -0.70
CA PHE A 102 -10.56 0.81 -1.42
C PHE A 102 -9.40 1.32 -2.28
N GLU A 103 -9.48 2.54 -2.82
CA GLU A 103 -8.37 3.18 -3.52
C GLU A 103 -7.21 3.47 -2.54
N GLU A 104 -7.49 3.98 -1.33
CA GLU A 104 -6.47 4.20 -0.28
C GLU A 104 -5.88 2.88 0.23
N ALA A 105 -6.66 1.80 0.27
CA ALA A 105 -6.12 0.48 0.61
C ALA A 105 -5.10 -0.01 -0.44
N ASP A 106 -5.34 0.25 -1.74
CA ASP A 106 -4.38 -0.04 -2.80
C ASP A 106 -3.13 0.84 -2.67
N HIS A 107 -3.27 2.16 -2.41
CA HIS A 107 -2.14 3.07 -2.18
C HIS A 107 -1.30 2.59 -0.99
N ALA A 108 -1.90 2.29 0.15
CA ALA A 108 -1.22 1.75 1.32
C ALA A 108 -0.44 0.47 0.99
N SER A 109 -1.04 -0.45 0.21
CA SER A 109 -0.38 -1.69 -0.18
C SER A 109 0.88 -1.45 -1.02
N ARG A 110 0.84 -0.48 -1.92
CA ARG A 110 2.00 -0.09 -2.76
C ARG A 110 3.12 0.54 -1.93
N PHE A 111 2.79 1.41 -0.97
CA PHE A 111 3.80 1.93 -0.03
C PHE A 111 4.41 0.82 0.82
N ALA A 112 3.61 -0.16 1.27
CA ALA A 112 4.10 -1.32 2.00
C ALA A 112 5.11 -2.15 1.17
N GLU A 113 4.85 -2.34 -0.13
CA GLU A 113 5.76 -3.02 -1.04
C GLU A 113 7.05 -2.23 -1.28
N LEU A 114 6.96 -0.92 -1.52
CA LEU A 114 8.14 -0.06 -1.69
C LEU A 114 9.05 -0.10 -0.46
N LEU A 115 8.48 -0.03 0.73
CA LEU A 115 9.20 -0.05 2.00
C LEU A 115 9.77 -1.44 2.32
N GLY A 116 9.03 -2.52 2.06
CA GLY A 116 9.41 -3.89 2.41
C GLY A 116 9.62 -4.10 3.92
N GLU A 117 8.92 -3.32 4.75
CA GLU A 117 9.04 -3.36 6.22
C GLU A 117 7.98 -4.26 6.86
N VAL A 118 6.85 -4.45 6.17
CA VAL A 118 5.70 -5.22 6.64
C VAL A 118 5.28 -6.35 5.69
N VAL A 119 6.05 -6.58 4.62
CA VAL A 119 5.81 -7.62 3.62
C VAL A 119 7.07 -8.48 3.49
N TRP A 120 6.91 -9.79 3.65
CA TRP A 120 7.96 -10.82 3.51
C TRP A 120 7.50 -11.92 2.55
N ASP A 121 8.22 -13.04 2.50
CA ASP A 121 7.71 -14.23 1.83
C ASP A 121 6.41 -14.76 2.48
N THR A 122 5.62 -15.51 1.72
CA THR A 122 4.28 -15.94 2.16
C THR A 122 4.30 -16.72 3.47
N LYS A 123 5.31 -17.56 3.69
CA LYS A 123 5.44 -18.34 4.93
C LYS A 123 5.66 -17.41 6.12
N THR A 124 6.62 -16.51 6.00
CA THR A 124 6.94 -15.53 7.04
C THR A 124 5.76 -14.59 7.31
N ASN A 125 5.04 -14.14 6.27
CA ASN A 125 3.83 -13.34 6.44
C ASN A 125 2.79 -14.08 7.29
N LEU A 126 2.52 -15.36 7.01
CA LEU A 126 1.58 -16.16 7.81
C LEU A 126 2.04 -16.31 9.27
N GLU A 127 3.32 -16.63 9.51
CA GLU A 127 3.87 -16.75 10.85
C GLU A 127 3.72 -15.47 11.68
N LYS A 128 4.06 -14.33 11.08
CA LYS A 128 3.92 -13.02 11.73
C LYS A 128 2.47 -12.64 11.98
N ARG A 129 1.58 -12.93 11.03
CA ARG A 129 0.16 -12.62 11.20
C ARG A 129 -0.50 -13.49 12.26
N MET A 130 -0.23 -14.80 12.30
CA MET A 130 -0.75 -15.67 13.38
C MET A 130 -0.42 -15.12 14.77
N ALA A 131 0.83 -14.68 14.99
CA ALA A 131 1.25 -14.10 16.27
C ALA A 131 0.55 -12.76 16.55
N ALA A 132 0.42 -11.90 15.54
CA ALA A 132 -0.22 -10.60 15.68
C ALA A 132 -1.72 -10.71 15.96
N GLU A 133 -2.44 -11.62 15.28
CA GLU A 133 -3.87 -11.86 15.51
C GLU A 133 -4.13 -12.39 16.93
N ALA A 134 -3.25 -13.28 17.42
CA ALA A 134 -3.34 -13.78 18.80
C ALA A 134 -3.21 -12.63 19.82
N GLY A 135 -2.19 -11.76 19.65
CA GLY A 135 -2.01 -10.59 20.52
C GLY A 135 -3.15 -9.59 20.43
N ALA A 136 -3.66 -9.32 19.21
CA ALA A 136 -4.79 -8.43 18.99
C ALA A 136 -6.08 -8.97 19.63
N CYS A 137 -6.31 -10.28 19.54
CA CYS A 137 -7.45 -10.94 20.19
C CYS A 137 -7.39 -10.80 21.73
N GLU A 138 -6.20 -11.04 22.32
CA GLU A 138 -5.99 -10.91 23.76
C GLU A 138 -6.22 -9.48 24.24
N ASP A 139 -5.64 -8.48 23.58
CA ASP A 139 -5.77 -7.08 23.98
C ASP A 139 -7.19 -6.55 23.80
N LYS A 140 -7.83 -6.83 22.66
CA LYS A 140 -9.25 -6.46 22.46
C LYS A 140 -10.17 -7.12 23.49
N THR A 141 -9.91 -8.39 23.85
CA THR A 141 -10.65 -9.06 24.93
C THR A 141 -10.46 -8.35 26.27
N ARG A 142 -9.25 -7.91 26.58
CA ARG A 142 -8.95 -7.13 27.80
C ARG A 142 -9.72 -5.79 27.81
N ILE A 143 -9.69 -5.04 26.71
CA ILE A 143 -10.41 -3.78 26.57
C ILE A 143 -11.94 -4.00 26.71
N ALA A 144 -12.48 -5.01 26.05
CA ALA A 144 -13.91 -5.33 26.14
C ALA A 144 -14.33 -5.63 27.60
N LYS A 145 -13.55 -6.40 28.36
CA LYS A 145 -13.81 -6.67 29.78
C LYS A 145 -13.78 -5.41 30.62
N LEU A 146 -12.84 -4.49 30.38
CA LEU A 146 -12.76 -3.21 31.08
C LEU A 146 -13.97 -2.33 30.78
N ALA A 147 -14.40 -2.27 29.52
CA ALA A 147 -15.60 -1.54 29.10
C ALA A 147 -16.86 -2.10 29.80
N LYS A 148 -17.00 -3.43 29.83
CA LYS A 148 -18.13 -4.07 30.52
C LYS A 148 -18.18 -3.75 32.00
N ALA A 149 -17.03 -3.76 32.68
CA ALA A 149 -16.93 -3.43 34.10
C ALA A 149 -17.33 -1.96 34.43
N GLN A 150 -17.26 -1.09 33.42
CA GLN A 150 -17.67 0.32 33.53
C GLN A 150 -19.05 0.63 32.97
N GLY A 151 -19.82 -0.38 32.53
CA GLY A 151 -21.15 -0.21 31.95
C GLY A 151 -21.15 0.39 30.53
N LEU A 152 -20.03 0.32 29.81
CA LEU A 152 -19.87 0.87 28.47
C LEU A 152 -20.20 -0.18 27.40
N ASP A 153 -21.50 -0.58 27.35
CA ASP A 153 -21.94 -1.71 26.53
C ASP A 153 -21.64 -1.56 25.04
N ALA A 154 -21.83 -0.38 24.46
CA ALA A 154 -21.54 -0.14 23.04
C ALA A 154 -20.05 -0.37 22.70
N ILE A 155 -19.14 0.02 23.58
CA ILE A 155 -17.70 -0.22 23.42
C ILE A 155 -17.40 -1.70 23.62
N HIS A 156 -17.96 -2.29 24.68
CA HIS A 156 -17.80 -3.72 24.95
C HIS A 156 -18.21 -4.57 23.74
N ASP A 157 -19.41 -4.39 23.23
CA ASP A 157 -19.96 -5.22 22.18
C ASP A 157 -19.14 -5.10 20.90
N THR A 158 -18.81 -3.87 20.51
CA THR A 158 -17.98 -3.61 19.31
C THR A 158 -16.60 -4.25 19.41
N VAL A 159 -15.89 -4.02 20.52
CA VAL A 159 -14.50 -4.51 20.68
C VAL A 159 -14.48 -6.03 20.90
N HIS A 160 -15.49 -6.60 21.60
CA HIS A 160 -15.59 -8.03 21.80
C HIS A 160 -15.86 -8.78 20.49
N GLU A 161 -16.71 -8.26 19.62
CA GLU A 161 -16.93 -8.82 18.28
C GLU A 161 -15.65 -8.82 17.45
N MET A 162 -14.91 -7.69 17.44
CA MET A 162 -13.61 -7.60 16.78
C MET A 162 -12.60 -8.61 17.36
N ALA A 163 -12.58 -8.84 18.68
CA ALA A 163 -11.72 -9.86 19.28
C ALA A 163 -12.00 -11.27 18.75
N ARG A 164 -13.29 -11.59 18.50
CA ARG A 164 -13.70 -12.86 17.89
C ARG A 164 -13.24 -12.96 16.42
N ASP A 165 -13.27 -11.86 15.70
CA ASP A 165 -12.74 -11.81 14.32
C ASP A 165 -11.24 -12.09 14.30
N GLU A 166 -10.45 -11.47 15.21
CA GLU A 166 -9.02 -11.75 15.30
C GLU A 166 -8.73 -13.22 15.61
N ALA A 167 -9.51 -13.85 16.49
CA ALA A 167 -9.39 -15.28 16.75
C ALA A 167 -9.66 -16.12 15.49
N ARG A 168 -10.68 -15.76 14.70
CA ARG A 168 -11.01 -16.41 13.43
C ARG A 168 -9.91 -16.19 12.37
N HIS A 169 -9.34 -14.98 12.27
CA HIS A 169 -8.23 -14.69 11.38
C HIS A 169 -6.99 -15.52 11.74
N GLY A 170 -6.62 -15.57 13.02
CA GLY A 170 -5.50 -16.37 13.50
C GLY A 170 -5.67 -17.87 13.22
N GLN A 171 -6.89 -18.41 13.41
CA GLN A 171 -7.19 -19.80 13.05
C GLN A 171 -7.12 -20.03 11.54
N GLY A 172 -7.61 -19.10 10.72
CA GLY A 172 -7.54 -19.16 9.28
C GLY A 172 -6.09 -19.20 8.77
N PHE A 173 -5.24 -18.29 9.26
CA PHE A 173 -3.80 -18.27 8.92
C PHE A 173 -3.08 -19.54 9.40
N THR A 174 -3.41 -20.05 10.59
CA THR A 174 -2.86 -21.31 11.11
C THR A 174 -3.25 -22.50 10.22
N GLY A 175 -4.48 -22.56 9.78
CA GLY A 175 -4.95 -23.59 8.84
C GLY A 175 -4.20 -23.57 7.52
N LEU A 176 -4.02 -22.37 6.93
CA LEU A 176 -3.25 -22.19 5.71
C LEU A 176 -1.77 -22.54 5.89
N TYR A 177 -1.15 -22.07 6.97
CA TYR A 177 0.24 -22.41 7.30
C TYR A 177 0.44 -23.94 7.41
N ASN A 178 -0.42 -24.62 8.16
CA ASN A 178 -0.34 -26.07 8.34
C ASN A 178 -0.52 -26.82 7.01
N ARG A 179 -1.42 -26.36 6.16
CA ARG A 179 -1.70 -26.97 4.85
C ARG A 179 -0.53 -26.88 3.88
N PHE A 180 0.16 -25.74 3.82
CA PHE A 180 1.13 -25.44 2.78
C PHE A 180 2.59 -25.55 3.25
N PHE A 181 2.88 -25.34 4.52
CA PHE A 181 4.24 -25.19 5.03
C PHE A 181 4.61 -26.15 6.18
N LYS A 182 3.63 -26.84 6.78
CA LYS A 182 3.90 -27.86 7.79
C LYS A 182 3.79 -29.23 7.12
N LYS A 183 4.96 -29.86 6.92
CA LYS A 183 5.07 -31.27 6.48
C LYS A 183 5.03 -32.20 7.66
#